data_ffca028445e7ca03f6658e190f2c420d
#
_entry.id   ffca028445e7ca03f6658e190f2c420d
#
_cell.length_a   1.000
_cell.length_b   1.000
_cell.length_c   1.000
_cell.angle_alpha   90.00
_cell.angle_beta   90.00
_cell.angle_gamma   90.00
#
_symmetry.space_group_name_H-M   'P 1'
#
loop_
_entity.id
_entity.type
_entity.pdbx_description
1 polymer ?
#
loop_
_entity_poly.entity_id
_entity_poly.type
_entity_poly.pdbx_seq_one_letter_code
_entity_poly.pdbx_strand_id
1 'polypeptide(L)'
;MDFDLAAGTAVLERTPHVLRALLGGLPAGWTDADEGPDTWSPRVVVGHLVHLERTDWIPRARIVLAGGPERRFAPVDRFAQLRESEGRALDELLDDFARLRAENLATLAGWRLGEEQLALEGEHPQFGPVTLRQLLATWTAHDLAHLAQTARVMAKQYREAVGPWRAYLSVMDR
;
A
#
# COMPACT_ATOMS: atom_id res chain seq x y z
N MET A 1 -13.05 -16.36 -1.64
CA MET A 1 -13.85 -15.18 -2.07
C MET A 1 -13.24 -14.69 -3.36
N ASP A 2 -14.04 -14.59 -4.41
CA ASP A 2 -13.59 -13.98 -5.65
C ASP A 2 -13.48 -12.45 -5.46
N PHE A 3 -12.61 -11.80 -6.25
CA PHE A 3 -12.44 -10.36 -6.16
C PHE A 3 -13.70 -9.64 -6.68
N ASP A 4 -14.26 -8.80 -5.83
CA ASP A 4 -15.32 -7.84 -6.16
C ASP A 4 -14.74 -6.43 -6.14
N LEU A 5 -14.91 -5.68 -7.24
CA LEU A 5 -14.32 -4.35 -7.39
C LEU A 5 -14.89 -3.35 -6.37
N ALA A 6 -16.20 -3.40 -6.12
CA ALA A 6 -16.83 -2.46 -5.18
C ALA A 6 -16.38 -2.74 -3.74
N ALA A 7 -16.30 -4.03 -3.35
CA ALA A 7 -15.79 -4.42 -2.04
C ALA A 7 -14.31 -4.04 -1.86
N GLY A 8 -13.47 -4.26 -2.88
CA GLY A 8 -12.06 -3.85 -2.87
C GLY A 8 -11.91 -2.33 -2.74
N THR A 9 -12.65 -1.56 -3.54
CA THR A 9 -12.65 -0.09 -3.47
C THR A 9 -13.05 0.40 -2.08
N ALA A 10 -14.07 -0.21 -1.47
CA ALA A 10 -14.52 0.16 -0.11
C ALA A 10 -13.44 -0.06 0.97
N VAL A 11 -12.52 -1.01 0.80
CA VAL A 11 -11.34 -1.18 1.66
C VAL A 11 -10.32 -0.09 1.38
N LEU A 12 -10.00 0.15 0.11
CA LEU A 12 -9.03 1.16 -0.32
C LEU A 12 -9.40 2.57 0.16
N GLU A 13 -10.68 2.93 0.15
CA GLU A 13 -11.20 4.20 0.68
C GLU A 13 -10.91 4.39 2.17
N ARG A 14 -10.88 3.30 2.93
CA ARG A 14 -10.68 3.34 4.39
C ARG A 14 -9.23 3.44 4.81
N THR A 15 -8.30 2.91 4.02
CA THR A 15 -6.88 2.82 4.40
C THR A 15 -6.27 4.15 4.85
N PRO A 16 -6.44 5.29 4.12
CA PRO A 16 -5.89 6.56 4.56
C PRO A 16 -6.44 7.02 5.92
N HIS A 17 -7.73 6.81 6.17
CA HIS A 17 -8.38 7.17 7.44
C HIS A 17 -7.85 6.33 8.60
N VAL A 18 -7.65 5.02 8.38
CA VAL A 18 -7.10 4.10 9.38
C VAL A 18 -5.67 4.50 9.74
N LEU A 19 -4.81 4.75 8.74
CA LEU A 19 -3.43 5.17 8.99
C LEU A 19 -3.37 6.52 9.70
N ARG A 20 -4.20 7.48 9.32
CA ARG A 20 -4.27 8.78 10.01
C ARG A 20 -4.73 8.64 11.47
N ALA A 21 -5.76 7.84 11.72
CA ALA A 21 -6.25 7.60 13.07
C ALA A 21 -5.22 6.87 13.94
N LEU A 22 -4.44 5.97 13.34
CA LEU A 22 -3.43 5.19 14.04
C LEU A 22 -2.14 5.98 14.33
N LEU A 23 -1.70 6.84 13.39
CA LEU A 23 -0.36 7.43 13.41
C LEU A 23 -0.36 8.94 13.69
N GLY A 24 -1.44 9.65 13.34
CA GLY A 24 -1.51 11.11 13.44
C GLY A 24 -1.32 11.60 14.88
N GLY A 25 -0.41 12.54 15.07
CA GLY A 25 -0.14 13.13 16.38
C GLY A 25 0.65 12.24 17.36
N LEU A 26 1.05 11.04 16.95
CA LEU A 26 1.92 10.21 17.80
C LEU A 26 3.36 10.74 17.86
N PRO A 27 4.06 10.57 19.00
CA PRO A 27 5.48 10.86 19.10
C PRO A 27 6.33 10.05 18.11
N ALA A 28 7.46 10.63 17.67
CA ALA A 28 8.41 10.00 16.73
C ALA A 28 8.88 8.60 17.16
N GLY A 29 8.96 8.31 18.46
CA GLY A 29 9.27 6.96 18.94
C GLY A 29 8.30 5.86 18.46
N TRP A 30 7.06 6.22 18.09
CA TRP A 30 6.10 5.29 17.50
C TRP A 30 6.15 5.24 15.98
N THR A 31 6.45 6.37 15.34
CA THR A 31 6.30 6.53 13.90
C THR A 31 7.61 6.33 13.13
N ASP A 32 8.76 6.56 13.78
CA ASP A 32 10.09 6.50 13.16
C ASP A 32 10.91 5.28 13.59
N ALA A 33 10.50 4.57 14.65
CA ALA A 33 11.12 3.34 15.05
C ALA A 33 10.77 2.19 14.10
N ASP A 34 11.72 1.29 13.88
CA ASP A 34 11.62 0.11 13.02
C ASP A 34 11.90 -1.19 13.80
N GLU A 35 11.99 -2.32 13.11
CA GLU A 35 12.24 -3.64 13.69
C GLU A 35 13.73 -4.04 13.60
N GLY A 36 14.61 -3.15 13.16
CA GLY A 36 16.04 -3.40 12.96
C GLY A 36 16.50 -3.16 11.52
N PRO A 37 17.75 -3.50 11.17
CA PRO A 37 18.33 -3.26 9.86
C PRO A 37 17.44 -3.75 8.72
N ASP A 38 17.37 -2.96 7.64
CA ASP A 38 16.61 -3.26 6.42
C ASP A 38 15.08 -3.41 6.62
N THR A 39 14.54 -2.94 7.75
CA THR A 39 13.11 -2.89 8.01
C THR A 39 12.55 -1.47 7.90
N TRP A 40 11.24 -1.34 7.87
CA TRP A 40 10.58 -0.06 7.66
C TRP A 40 9.84 0.41 8.90
N SER A 41 10.01 1.66 9.24
CA SER A 41 9.17 2.34 10.23
C SER A 41 7.78 2.62 9.67
N PRO A 42 6.77 2.91 10.53
CA PRO A 42 5.45 3.35 10.08
C PRO A 42 5.49 4.52 9.10
N ARG A 43 6.36 5.52 9.33
CA ARG A 43 6.53 6.66 8.42
C ARG A 43 7.05 6.22 7.05
N VAL A 44 8.00 5.30 6.98
CA VAL A 44 8.52 4.74 5.72
C VAL A 44 7.42 3.96 4.98
N VAL A 45 6.58 3.21 5.70
CA VAL A 45 5.43 2.53 5.11
C VAL A 45 4.46 3.52 4.47
N VAL A 46 4.13 4.63 5.12
CA VAL A 46 3.27 5.67 4.53
C VAL A 46 3.92 6.27 3.27
N GLY A 47 5.22 6.57 3.32
CA GLY A 47 5.96 7.05 2.15
C GLY A 47 5.93 6.06 0.97
N HIS A 48 6.03 4.76 1.25
CA HIS A 48 5.88 3.72 0.25
C HIS A 48 4.48 3.70 -0.38
N LEU A 49 3.43 3.80 0.42
CA LEU A 49 2.06 3.87 -0.09
C LEU A 49 1.87 5.11 -0.98
N VAL A 50 2.39 6.28 -0.59
CA VAL A 50 2.37 7.51 -1.42
C VAL A 50 3.06 7.28 -2.76
N HIS A 51 4.25 6.65 -2.75
CA HIS A 51 5.00 6.36 -3.97
C HIS A 51 4.21 5.48 -4.93
N LEU A 52 3.59 4.39 -4.43
CA LEU A 52 2.82 3.48 -5.26
C LEU A 52 1.51 4.09 -5.79
N GLU A 53 0.87 5.00 -5.05
CA GLU A 53 -0.26 5.77 -5.59
C GLU A 53 0.13 6.58 -6.83
N ARG A 54 1.36 7.07 -6.89
CA ARG A 54 1.86 7.85 -8.05
C ARG A 54 2.30 6.99 -9.21
N THR A 55 2.92 5.82 -8.92
CA THR A 55 3.75 5.12 -9.92
C THR A 55 3.24 3.74 -10.31
N ASP A 56 2.37 3.12 -9.50
CA ASP A 56 2.07 1.69 -9.68
C ASP A 56 0.63 1.43 -10.14
N TRP A 57 -0.36 1.60 -9.30
CA TRP A 57 -1.70 1.06 -9.48
C TRP A 57 -2.42 1.60 -10.73
N ILE A 58 -2.66 2.89 -10.79
CA ILE A 58 -3.36 3.54 -11.91
C ILE A 58 -2.49 3.60 -13.17
N PRO A 59 -1.18 3.91 -13.12
CA PRO A 59 -0.31 3.80 -14.28
C PRO A 59 -0.33 2.40 -14.93
N ARG A 60 -0.20 1.33 -14.16
CA ARG A 60 -0.27 -0.04 -14.67
C ARG A 60 -1.64 -0.41 -15.19
N ALA A 61 -2.70 -0.04 -14.51
CA ALA A 61 -4.06 -0.26 -14.99
C ALA A 61 -4.30 0.42 -16.34
N ARG A 62 -3.77 1.63 -16.56
CA ARG A 62 -3.84 2.31 -17.86
C ARG A 62 -3.12 1.55 -18.97
N ILE A 63 -1.94 0.98 -18.67
CA ILE A 63 -1.19 0.14 -19.63
C ILE A 63 -2.03 -1.07 -20.04
N VAL A 64 -2.67 -1.75 -19.07
CA VAL A 64 -3.54 -2.89 -19.35
C VAL A 64 -4.73 -2.49 -20.21
N LEU A 65 -5.42 -1.40 -19.85
CA LEU A 65 -6.62 -0.92 -20.54
C LEU A 65 -6.33 -0.37 -21.94
N ALA A 66 -5.15 0.20 -22.17
CA ALA A 66 -4.74 0.68 -23.49
C ALA A 66 -4.57 -0.47 -24.49
N GLY A 67 -4.24 -1.67 -23.99
CA GLY A 67 -4.00 -2.84 -24.84
C GLY A 67 -2.76 -2.65 -25.75
N GLY A 68 -2.67 -3.45 -26.81
CA GLY A 68 -1.61 -3.35 -27.79
C GLY A 68 -0.35 -4.15 -27.42
N PRO A 69 0.75 -3.98 -28.19
CA PRO A 69 1.98 -4.77 -28.01
C PRO A 69 2.79 -4.36 -26.76
N GLU A 70 2.67 -3.12 -26.30
CA GLU A 70 3.43 -2.59 -25.18
C GLU A 70 2.66 -2.68 -23.87
N ARG A 71 2.50 -3.93 -23.36
CA ARG A 71 1.77 -4.22 -22.13
C ARG A 71 2.68 -4.48 -20.94
N ARG A 72 3.98 -4.25 -21.08
CA ARG A 72 4.96 -4.54 -20.04
C ARG A 72 5.05 -3.42 -19.02
N PHE A 73 4.96 -3.79 -17.74
CA PHE A 73 5.14 -2.84 -16.63
C PHE A 73 6.61 -2.53 -16.42
N ALA A 74 6.91 -1.27 -16.13
CA ALA A 74 8.24 -0.91 -15.65
C ALA A 74 8.51 -1.57 -14.28
N PRO A 75 9.74 -2.01 -14.01
CA PRO A 75 10.13 -2.46 -12.68
C PRO A 75 9.92 -1.36 -11.63
N VAL A 76 9.48 -1.74 -10.43
CA VAL A 76 9.36 -0.79 -9.31
C VAL A 76 10.76 -0.46 -8.78
N ASP A 77 11.07 0.83 -8.65
CA ASP A 77 12.24 1.29 -7.89
C ASP A 77 11.94 1.20 -6.39
N ARG A 78 12.43 0.16 -5.75
CA ARG A 78 12.19 -0.12 -4.32
C ARG A 78 12.80 0.91 -3.37
N PHE A 79 13.67 1.78 -3.86
CA PHE A 79 14.35 2.80 -3.05
C PHE A 79 13.87 4.22 -3.35
N ALA A 80 13.07 4.41 -4.40
CA ALA A 80 12.54 5.73 -4.76
C ALA A 80 11.76 6.36 -3.61
N GLN A 81 10.92 5.59 -2.94
CA GLN A 81 10.12 6.07 -1.81
C GLN A 81 10.97 6.64 -0.65
N LEU A 82 12.15 6.08 -0.40
CA LEU A 82 13.03 6.56 0.68
C LEU A 82 13.55 7.96 0.33
N ARG A 83 13.98 8.18 -0.92
CA ARG A 83 14.44 9.48 -1.41
C ARG A 83 13.30 10.50 -1.45
N GLU A 84 12.13 10.10 -1.91
CA GLU A 84 10.95 10.98 -2.06
C GLU A 84 10.33 11.38 -0.71
N SER A 85 10.53 10.56 0.32
CA SER A 85 10.00 10.79 1.67
C SER A 85 11.03 11.40 2.63
N GLU A 86 12.29 11.54 2.19
CA GLU A 86 13.36 12.09 3.02
C GLU A 86 13.02 13.52 3.48
N GLY A 87 13.15 13.77 4.78
CA GLY A 87 12.89 15.08 5.40
C GLY A 87 11.43 15.51 5.46
N ARG A 88 10.48 14.71 4.94
CA ARG A 88 9.06 15.05 4.98
C ARG A 88 8.41 14.69 6.31
N ALA A 89 7.53 15.55 6.79
CA ALA A 89 6.74 15.27 7.98
C ALA A 89 5.72 14.15 7.72
N LEU A 90 5.42 13.34 8.76
CA LEU A 90 4.43 12.26 8.65
C LEU A 90 3.04 12.78 8.22
N ASP A 91 2.60 13.91 8.78
CA ASP A 91 1.30 14.48 8.45
C ASP A 91 1.20 14.89 6.96
N GLU A 92 2.29 15.40 6.37
CA GLU A 92 2.36 15.70 4.94
C GLU A 92 2.25 14.43 4.08
N LEU A 93 2.88 13.33 4.52
CA LEU A 93 2.77 12.04 3.83
C LEU A 93 1.36 11.46 3.93
N LEU A 94 0.72 11.57 5.08
CA LEU A 94 -0.66 11.14 5.30
C LEU A 94 -1.65 11.97 4.46
N ASP A 95 -1.44 13.28 4.34
CA ASP A 95 -2.25 14.16 3.48
C ASP A 95 -2.10 13.80 2.00
N ASP A 96 -0.85 13.62 1.55
CA ASP A 96 -0.57 13.20 0.17
C ASP A 96 -1.19 11.82 -0.13
N PHE A 97 -1.08 10.86 0.78
CA PHE A 97 -1.67 9.54 0.60
C PHE A 97 -3.19 9.63 0.45
N ALA A 98 -3.88 10.37 1.33
CA ALA A 98 -5.32 10.54 1.27
C ALA A 98 -5.77 11.21 -0.05
N ARG A 99 -5.08 12.28 -0.46
CA ARG A 99 -5.37 13.01 -1.70
C ARG A 99 -5.17 12.13 -2.93
N LEU A 100 -4.00 11.49 -3.06
CA LEU A 100 -3.67 10.62 -4.21
C LEU A 100 -4.62 9.43 -4.30
N ARG A 101 -4.97 8.81 -3.18
CA ARG A 101 -5.95 7.73 -3.13
C ARG A 101 -7.30 8.18 -3.65
N ALA A 102 -7.80 9.31 -3.22
CA ALA A 102 -9.08 9.86 -3.68
C ALA A 102 -9.07 10.13 -5.19
N GLU A 103 -7.99 10.73 -5.73
CA GLU A 103 -7.80 10.98 -7.15
C GLU A 103 -7.76 9.67 -7.97
N ASN A 104 -7.06 8.67 -7.48
CA ASN A 104 -6.92 7.37 -8.12
C ASN A 104 -8.24 6.57 -8.11
N LEU A 105 -8.98 6.59 -7.00
CA LEU A 105 -10.28 5.94 -6.92
C LEU A 105 -11.32 6.64 -7.81
N ALA A 106 -11.29 7.96 -7.90
CA ALA A 106 -12.13 8.70 -8.85
C ALA A 106 -11.80 8.32 -10.31
N THR A 107 -10.51 8.18 -10.64
CA THR A 107 -10.06 7.70 -11.95
C THR A 107 -10.58 6.29 -12.23
N LEU A 108 -10.41 5.36 -11.27
CA LEU A 108 -10.87 3.98 -11.38
C LEU A 108 -12.39 3.90 -11.61
N ALA A 109 -13.17 4.66 -10.84
CA ALA A 109 -14.62 4.72 -10.97
C ALA A 109 -15.06 5.25 -12.35
N GLY A 110 -14.32 6.23 -12.90
CA GLY A 110 -14.59 6.81 -14.22
C GLY A 110 -14.45 5.80 -15.38
N TRP A 111 -13.66 4.74 -15.21
CA TRP A 111 -13.47 3.72 -16.24
C TRP A 111 -14.66 2.76 -16.41
N ARG A 112 -15.54 2.65 -15.40
CA ARG A 112 -16.74 1.78 -15.44
C ARG A 112 -16.42 0.35 -15.88
N LEU A 113 -15.41 -0.26 -15.24
CA LEU A 113 -14.88 -1.57 -15.60
C LEU A 113 -15.93 -2.68 -15.46
N GLY A 114 -16.08 -3.46 -16.53
CA GLY A 114 -16.84 -4.71 -16.54
C GLY A 114 -15.92 -5.93 -16.57
N GLU A 115 -16.52 -7.11 -16.66
CA GLU A 115 -15.80 -8.39 -16.66
C GLU A 115 -14.76 -8.50 -17.79
N GLU A 116 -15.08 -7.98 -18.98
CA GLU A 116 -14.18 -7.99 -20.13
C GLU A 116 -12.91 -7.17 -19.86
N GLN A 117 -13.04 -5.97 -19.29
CA GLN A 117 -11.90 -5.12 -18.93
C GLN A 117 -11.08 -5.73 -17.79
N LEU A 118 -11.74 -6.31 -16.81
CA LEU A 118 -11.07 -6.97 -15.68
C LEU A 118 -10.27 -8.21 -16.11
N ALA A 119 -10.62 -8.84 -17.24
CA ALA A 119 -9.91 -9.97 -17.82
C ALA A 119 -8.72 -9.57 -18.71
N LEU A 120 -8.57 -8.29 -19.06
CA LEU A 120 -7.43 -7.82 -19.84
C LEU A 120 -6.12 -8.06 -19.11
N GLU A 121 -5.06 -8.35 -19.88
CA GLU A 121 -3.75 -8.69 -19.33
C GLU A 121 -2.70 -7.63 -19.61
N GLY A 122 -1.84 -7.39 -18.61
CA GLY A 122 -0.54 -6.76 -18.75
C GLY A 122 0.58 -7.76 -18.50
N GLU A 123 1.81 -7.36 -18.71
CA GLU A 123 3.01 -8.19 -18.48
C GLU A 123 3.82 -7.66 -17.29
N HIS A 124 3.78 -8.38 -16.18
CA HIS A 124 4.61 -8.08 -15.02
C HIS A 124 6.06 -8.55 -15.26
N PRO A 125 7.09 -7.72 -14.97
CA PRO A 125 8.48 -8.04 -15.30
C PRO A 125 9.01 -9.33 -14.65
N GLN A 126 8.42 -9.77 -13.55
CA GLN A 126 8.82 -10.97 -12.81
C GLN A 126 7.82 -12.13 -12.94
N PHE A 127 6.51 -11.85 -13.03
CA PHE A 127 5.46 -12.86 -12.97
C PHE A 127 4.87 -13.22 -14.35
N GLY A 128 5.25 -12.49 -15.42
CA GLY A 128 4.64 -12.67 -16.73
C GLY A 128 3.23 -12.08 -16.81
N PRO A 129 2.30 -12.70 -17.55
CA PRO A 129 0.95 -12.19 -17.73
C PRO A 129 0.20 -12.11 -16.40
N VAL A 130 -0.44 -10.96 -16.17
CA VAL A 130 -1.32 -10.71 -15.01
C VAL A 130 -2.55 -9.96 -15.47
N THR A 131 -3.73 -10.29 -14.93
CA THR A 131 -4.97 -9.62 -15.32
C THR A 131 -5.15 -8.30 -14.55
N LEU A 132 -5.98 -7.40 -15.11
CA LEU A 132 -6.39 -6.17 -14.40
C LEU A 132 -7.09 -6.51 -13.07
N ARG A 133 -7.91 -7.57 -13.04
CA ARG A 133 -8.53 -8.09 -11.81
C ARG A 133 -7.48 -8.41 -10.75
N GLN A 134 -6.41 -9.12 -11.12
CA GLN A 134 -5.33 -9.46 -10.20
C GLN A 134 -4.58 -8.23 -9.70
N LEU A 135 -4.32 -7.25 -10.57
CA LEU A 135 -3.70 -6.00 -10.19
C LEU A 135 -4.53 -5.25 -9.13
N LEU A 136 -5.84 -5.09 -9.36
CA LEU A 136 -6.74 -4.39 -8.44
C LEU A 136 -6.95 -5.15 -7.13
N ALA A 137 -7.04 -6.48 -7.18
CA ALA A 137 -7.08 -7.32 -5.98
C ALA A 137 -5.78 -7.18 -5.17
N THR A 138 -4.63 -7.12 -5.87
CA THR A 138 -3.33 -6.92 -5.23
C THR A 138 -3.25 -5.56 -4.55
N TRP A 139 -3.76 -4.49 -5.15
CA TRP A 139 -3.82 -3.18 -4.52
C TRP A 139 -4.51 -3.24 -3.16
N THR A 140 -5.69 -3.86 -3.10
CA THR A 140 -6.45 -4.02 -1.86
C THR A 140 -5.68 -4.85 -0.81
N ALA A 141 -5.13 -5.99 -1.22
CA ALA A 141 -4.40 -6.88 -0.32
C ALA A 141 -3.09 -6.25 0.17
N HIS A 142 -2.42 -5.45 -0.67
CA HIS A 142 -1.21 -4.72 -0.36
C HIS A 142 -1.44 -3.66 0.74
N ASP A 143 -2.54 -2.92 0.66
CA ASP A 143 -2.92 -1.98 1.71
C ASP A 143 -3.09 -2.69 3.06
N LEU A 144 -3.84 -3.79 3.08
CA LEU A 144 -4.06 -4.57 4.30
C LEU A 144 -2.75 -5.16 4.85
N ALA A 145 -1.83 -5.59 3.96
CA ALA A 145 -0.51 -6.06 4.36
C ALA A 145 0.31 -4.96 5.04
N HIS A 146 0.26 -3.71 4.53
CA HIS A 146 0.96 -2.58 5.13
C HIS A 146 0.31 -2.05 6.41
N LEU A 147 -1.00 -2.14 6.54
CA LEU A 147 -1.68 -1.90 7.84
C LEU A 147 -1.21 -2.91 8.89
N ALA A 148 -1.16 -4.19 8.53
CA ALA A 148 -0.66 -5.25 9.43
C ALA A 148 0.82 -5.05 9.76
N GLN A 149 1.65 -4.65 8.79
CA GLN A 149 3.06 -4.31 9.01
C GLN A 149 3.20 -3.14 9.99
N THR A 150 2.46 -2.06 9.77
CA THR A 150 2.47 -0.88 10.66
C THR A 150 2.11 -1.25 12.09
N ALA A 151 1.01 -1.98 12.27
CA ALA A 151 0.57 -2.43 13.61
C ALA A 151 1.62 -3.33 14.27
N ARG A 152 2.26 -4.23 13.51
CA ARG A 152 3.32 -5.11 14.00
C ARG A 152 4.54 -4.32 14.46
N VAL A 153 5.04 -3.41 13.62
CA VAL A 153 6.21 -2.57 13.95
C VAL A 153 5.96 -1.79 15.23
N MET A 154 4.78 -1.19 15.36
CA MET A 154 4.39 -0.45 16.57
C MET A 154 4.32 -1.37 17.80
N ALA A 155 3.67 -2.53 17.68
CA ALA A 155 3.56 -3.47 18.79
C ALA A 155 4.95 -3.92 19.31
N LYS A 156 5.89 -4.16 18.40
CA LYS A 156 7.26 -4.60 18.75
C LYS A 156 8.09 -3.56 19.50
N GLN A 157 7.68 -2.29 19.53
CA GLN A 157 8.34 -1.29 20.38
C GLN A 157 8.25 -1.65 21.87
N TYR A 158 7.23 -2.40 22.27
CA TYR A 158 7.07 -2.89 23.66
C TYR A 158 7.47 -4.36 23.85
N ARG A 159 8.23 -4.93 22.92
CA ARG A 159 8.59 -6.36 22.93
C ARG A 159 9.15 -6.84 24.28
N GLU A 160 10.01 -6.03 24.91
CA GLU A 160 10.60 -6.36 26.22
C GLU A 160 9.64 -5.96 27.37
N ALA A 161 8.95 -4.84 27.23
CA ALA A 161 8.07 -4.31 28.26
C ALA A 161 6.85 -5.19 28.56
N VAL A 162 6.37 -5.95 27.57
CA VAL A 162 5.23 -6.87 27.76
C VAL A 162 5.58 -8.11 28.62
N GLY A 163 6.87 -8.38 28.84
CA GLY A 163 7.32 -9.49 29.68
C GLY A 163 6.70 -10.84 29.28
N PRO A 164 6.17 -11.64 30.23
CA PRO A 164 5.63 -12.97 29.94
C PRO A 164 4.35 -12.95 29.07
N TRP A 165 3.65 -11.81 28.98
CA TRP A 165 2.46 -11.68 28.14
C TRP A 165 2.77 -11.84 26.65
N ARG A 166 4.04 -11.75 26.26
CA ARG A 166 4.50 -12.01 24.90
C ARG A 166 4.00 -13.35 24.35
N ALA A 167 3.88 -14.38 25.20
CA ALA A 167 3.38 -15.69 24.80
C ALA A 167 1.96 -15.68 24.18
N TYR A 168 1.18 -14.62 24.44
CA TYR A 168 -0.17 -14.44 23.91
C TYR A 168 -0.25 -13.44 22.75
N LEU A 169 0.86 -12.85 22.34
CA LEU A 169 0.93 -11.77 21.36
C LEU A 169 1.67 -12.23 20.09
N SER A 170 1.00 -13.01 19.24
CA SER A 170 1.58 -13.56 18.01
C SER A 170 2.18 -12.48 17.06
N VAL A 171 1.76 -11.23 17.19
CA VAL A 171 2.30 -10.08 16.47
C VAL A 171 3.78 -9.82 16.81
N MET A 172 4.27 -10.32 17.94
CA MET A 172 5.65 -10.18 18.39
C MET A 172 6.63 -11.20 17.76
N ASP A 173 6.12 -12.24 17.12
CA ASP A 173 6.91 -13.40 16.66
C ASP A 173 7.22 -13.40 15.16
N ARG A 174 6.68 -12.45 14.41
CA ARG A 174 6.84 -12.35 12.93
C ARG A 174 7.89 -11.34 12.54
#